data_bbd175783954943a6d9fa4229a6f4b7e
#
_entry.id   bbd175783954943a6d9fa4229a6f4b7e
#
_cell.length_a   1.000
_cell.length_b   1.000
_cell.length_c   1.000
_cell.angle_alpha   90.00
_cell.angle_beta   90.00
_cell.angle_gamma   90.00
#
_symmetry.space_group_name_H-M   'P 1'
#
loop_
_entity.id
_entity.type
_entity.pdbx_description
1 polymer ?
#
loop_
_entity_poly.entity_id
_entity_poly.type
_entity_poly.pdbx_seq_one_letter_code
_entity_poly.pdbx_strand_id
1 'polypeptide(L)' 'MSKNFKKFKSYYDNGLWSKERLYNVVDKKTGITVEEYELITGEPYEV' A
#
# COMPACT_ATOMS: atom_id res chain seq x y z
N MET A 1 5.97 4.61 -10.50
CA MET A 1 5.10 4.21 -9.39
C MET A 1 3.64 4.23 -9.80
N SER A 2 2.81 3.50 -9.09
CA SER A 2 1.39 3.45 -9.40
C SER A 2 0.74 4.82 -9.22
N LYS A 3 -0.31 5.07 -9.98
CA LYS A 3 -1.04 6.34 -9.88
C LYS A 3 -1.50 6.62 -8.46
N ASN A 4 -1.89 5.58 -7.75
CA ASN A 4 -2.48 5.71 -6.42
C ASN A 4 -1.48 5.56 -5.28
N PHE A 5 -0.20 5.48 -5.60
CA PHE A 5 0.83 5.27 -4.57
C PHE A 5 0.77 6.36 -3.49
N LYS A 6 0.80 7.61 -3.90
CA LYS A 6 0.80 8.74 -2.96
C LYS A 6 -0.49 8.76 -2.14
N LYS A 7 -1.60 8.45 -2.78
CA LYS A 7 -2.90 8.44 -2.13
C LYS A 7 -2.93 7.40 -1.01
N PHE A 8 -2.54 6.18 -1.32
CA PHE A 8 -2.56 5.10 -0.32
C PHE A 8 -1.51 5.30 0.75
N LYS A 9 -0.35 5.81 0.38
CA LYS A 9 0.67 6.13 1.36
C LYS A 9 0.16 7.16 2.37
N SER A 10 -0.53 8.19 1.87
CA SER A 10 -1.11 9.21 2.72
C SER A 10 -2.15 8.62 3.67
N TYR A 11 -3.01 7.74 3.16
CA TYR A 11 -4.03 7.09 3.98
C TYR A 11 -3.39 6.30 5.12
N TYR A 12 -2.33 5.57 4.79
CA TYR A 12 -1.64 4.77 5.80
C TYR A 12 -0.93 5.66 6.82
N ASP A 13 -0.21 6.66 6.34
CA ASP A 13 0.55 7.56 7.20
C ASP A 13 -0.35 8.34 8.16
N ASN A 14 -1.56 8.65 7.73
CA ASN A 14 -2.52 9.39 8.54
C ASN A 14 -3.40 8.49 9.42
N GLY A 15 -3.15 7.20 9.40
CA GLY A 15 -3.89 6.27 10.23
C GLY A 15 -5.29 5.95 9.72
N LEU A 16 -5.61 6.36 8.49
CA LEU A 16 -6.92 6.08 7.91
C LEU A 16 -7.05 4.63 7.45
N TRP A 17 -5.94 4.03 7.02
CA TRP A 17 -5.89 2.65 6.55
C TRP A 17 -4.90 1.85 7.38
N SER A 18 -5.29 0.62 7.71
CA SER A 18 -4.40 -0.32 8.36
C SER A 18 -3.50 -1.01 7.32
N LYS A 19 -2.46 -1.68 7.81
CA LYS A 19 -1.58 -2.48 6.97
C LYS A 19 -2.38 -3.54 6.21
N GLU A 20 -3.34 -4.16 6.88
CA GLU A 20 -4.18 -5.18 6.27
C GLU A 20 -4.96 -4.62 5.09
N ARG A 21 -5.48 -3.42 5.22
CA ARG A 21 -6.22 -2.81 4.13
C ARG A 21 -5.31 -2.51 2.94
N LEU A 22 -4.09 -2.06 3.19
CA LEU A 22 -3.09 -1.86 2.14
C LEU A 22 -2.76 -3.18 1.47
N TYR A 23 -2.58 -4.22 2.26
CA TYR A 23 -2.28 -5.56 1.75
C TYR A 23 -3.32 -6.00 0.73
N ASN A 24 -4.59 -5.70 1.00
CA ASN A 24 -5.70 -6.14 0.15
C ASN A 24 -5.74 -5.42 -1.20
N VAL A 25 -5.06 -4.29 -1.34
CA VAL A 25 -5.04 -3.58 -2.63
C VAL A 25 -3.75 -3.81 -3.40
N VAL A 26 -2.88 -4.66 -2.90
CA VAL A 26 -1.65 -5.02 -3.63
C VAL A 26 -2.03 -5.86 -4.84
N ASP A 27 -1.40 -5.56 -5.97
CA ASP A 27 -1.63 -6.27 -7.24
C ASP A 27 -3.05 -6.13 -7.80
N LYS A 28 -3.80 -5.15 -7.34
CA LYS A 28 -5.09 -4.83 -7.95
C LYS A 28 -4.90 -3.78 -9.03
N LYS A 29 -5.83 -3.71 -9.97
CA LYS A 29 -5.75 -2.74 -11.08
C LYS A 29 -5.61 -1.31 -10.60
N THR A 30 -6.33 -0.97 -9.55
CA THR A 30 -6.34 0.39 -9.00
C THR A 30 -5.54 0.49 -7.71
N GLY A 31 -4.74 -0.52 -7.43
CA GLY A 31 -3.97 -0.59 -6.19
C GLY A 31 -2.50 -0.25 -6.40
N ILE A 32 -1.67 -0.90 -5.63
CA ILE A 32 -0.23 -0.67 -5.62
C ILE A 32 0.50 -1.98 -5.87
N THR A 33 1.81 -1.89 -6.10
CA THR A 33 2.65 -3.07 -6.29
C THR A 33 3.18 -3.56 -4.94
N VAL A 34 3.73 -4.78 -4.97
CA VAL A 34 4.39 -5.34 -3.78
C VAL A 34 5.49 -4.40 -3.28
N GLU A 35 6.30 -3.89 -4.20
CA GLU A 35 7.38 -2.98 -3.80
C GLU A 35 6.86 -1.72 -3.13
N GLU A 36 5.75 -1.20 -3.63
CA GLU A 36 5.16 0.00 -3.05
C GLU A 36 4.58 -0.28 -1.67
N TYR A 37 3.99 -1.44 -1.48
CA TYR A 37 3.51 -1.85 -0.17
C TYR A 37 4.67 -1.84 0.84
N GLU A 38 5.81 -2.40 0.45
CA GLU A 38 6.97 -2.46 1.32
C GLU A 38 7.53 -1.08 1.62
N LEU A 39 7.49 -0.18 0.63
CA LEU A 39 7.93 1.20 0.83
C LEU A 39 7.03 1.94 1.83
N ILE A 40 5.73 1.71 1.74
CA ILE A 40 4.77 2.40 2.60
C ILE A 40 4.83 1.88 4.03
N THR A 41 4.83 0.57 4.20
CA THR A 41 4.74 -0.03 5.53
C THR A 41 6.09 -0.26 6.21
N GLY A 42 7.15 -0.30 5.41
CA GLY A 42 8.48 -0.63 5.93
C GLY A 42 8.63 -2.09 6.29
N GLU A 43 7.71 -2.93 5.84
CA GLU A 43 7.74 -4.36 6.14
C GLU A 43 7.61 -5.19 4.87
N PRO A 44 8.16 -6.38 4.83
CA PRO A 44 8.07 -7.22 3.63
C PRO A 44 6.64 -7.69 3.40
N TYR A 45 6.28 -7.81 2.13
CA TYR A 45 4.99 -8.34 1.73
C TYR A 45 5.08 -9.87 1.80
N GLU A 46 4.27 -10.48 2.63
CA GLU A 46 4.23 -11.94 2.78
C GLU A 46 2.89 -12.48 2.32
N VAL A 47 2.97 -13.50 1.49
CA VAL A 47 1.78 -14.15 0.94
C VAL A 47 1.19 -15.11 1.94
#